data_311d25851386a5a4c024ef1fdae359c9
#
_entry.id   311d25851386a5a4c024ef1fdae359c9
#
_cell.length_a   1.000
_cell.length_b   1.000
_cell.length_c   1.000
_cell.angle_alpha   90.00
_cell.angle_beta   90.00
_cell.angle_gamma   90.00
#
_symmetry.space_group_name_H-M   'P 1'
#
loop_
_entity.id
_entity.type
_entity.pdbx_description
1 polymer ?
#
loop_
_entity_poly.entity_id
_entity_poly.type
_entity_poly.pdbx_seq_one_letter_code
_entity_poly.pdbx_strand_id
1 'polypeptide(L)'
;GISLQKITLLVTFNFGIQLLVDLASIGFVDRIGYRASMILAHAMAAAGLILLTVLPECLGDPFVGLLIAVMIYAIGGGLLEVLVSPVVEACPTDNKEKAMSLLHSFYCWGHVGVVLLSTLFFRICGIANWKYMALVWALIPIANGIFFTRVPIAPLLDEGEKGLTMGCLLYTSPSPRDG
;
A
#
# COMPACT_ATOMS: atom_id res chain seq x y z
N GLY A 1 -3.53 -21.37 19.28
CA GLY A 1 -2.70 -20.61 18.32
C GLY A 1 -3.12 -20.86 16.89
N ILE A 2 -2.87 -19.92 16.01
CA ILE A 2 -3.16 -20.04 14.55
C ILE A 2 -2.11 -21.00 13.96
N SER A 3 -2.55 -21.98 13.15
CA SER A 3 -1.64 -22.95 12.51
C SER A 3 -0.75 -22.26 11.46
N LEU A 4 0.42 -22.81 11.20
CA LEU A 4 1.36 -22.29 10.18
C LEU A 4 0.70 -22.20 8.80
N GLN A 5 -0.15 -23.17 8.45
CA GLN A 5 -0.93 -23.15 7.19
C GLN A 5 -1.83 -21.92 7.08
N LYS A 6 -2.52 -21.54 8.17
CA LYS A 6 -3.37 -20.34 8.19
C LYS A 6 -2.55 -19.06 8.07
N ILE A 7 -1.35 -19.01 8.67
CA ILE A 7 -0.43 -17.86 8.52
C ILE A 7 0.03 -17.75 7.07
N THR A 8 0.46 -18.85 6.46
CA THR A 8 0.86 -18.88 5.05
C THR A 8 -0.29 -18.43 4.14
N LEU A 9 -1.52 -18.89 4.42
CA LEU A 9 -2.71 -18.48 3.67
C LEU A 9 -2.96 -16.96 3.78
N LEU A 10 -2.82 -16.36 4.96
CA LEU A 10 -2.96 -14.91 5.15
C LEU A 10 -1.93 -14.13 4.32
N VAL A 11 -0.67 -14.58 4.31
CA VAL A 11 0.39 -13.94 3.54
C VAL A 11 0.14 -14.06 2.04
N THR A 12 -0.21 -15.26 1.56
CA THR A 12 -0.54 -15.49 0.15
C THR A 12 -1.75 -14.67 -0.28
N PHE A 13 -2.77 -14.62 0.58
CA PHE A 13 -3.98 -13.82 0.33
C PHE A 13 -3.67 -12.33 0.24
N ASN A 14 -2.83 -11.80 1.15
CA ASN A 14 -2.38 -10.42 1.11
C ASN A 14 -1.74 -10.06 -0.23
N PHE A 15 -0.75 -10.84 -0.69
CA PHE A 15 -0.10 -10.60 -1.98
C PHE A 15 -1.03 -10.81 -3.17
N GLY A 16 -1.96 -11.77 -3.10
CA GLY A 16 -2.98 -11.97 -4.12
C GLY A 16 -3.90 -10.76 -4.28
N ILE A 17 -4.34 -10.17 -3.18
CA ILE A 17 -5.15 -8.93 -3.19
C ILE A 17 -4.33 -7.76 -3.72
N GLN A 18 -3.07 -7.59 -3.32
CA GLN A 18 -2.20 -6.54 -3.87
C GLN A 18 -2.07 -6.66 -5.38
N LEU A 19 -1.78 -7.85 -5.91
CA LEU A 19 -1.71 -8.08 -7.35
C LEU A 19 -3.01 -7.72 -8.09
N LEU A 20 -4.17 -8.07 -7.52
CA LEU A 20 -5.47 -7.71 -8.10
C LEU A 20 -5.68 -6.18 -8.10
N VAL A 21 -5.27 -5.51 -7.03
CA VAL A 21 -5.34 -4.05 -6.92
C VAL A 21 -4.42 -3.39 -7.93
N ASP A 22 -3.21 -3.90 -8.13
CA ASP A 22 -2.26 -3.38 -9.12
C ASP A 22 -2.87 -3.43 -10.54
N LEU A 23 -3.47 -4.56 -10.90
CA LEU A 23 -4.15 -4.71 -12.19
C LEU A 23 -5.38 -3.79 -12.33
N ALA A 24 -6.16 -3.64 -11.26
CA ALA A 24 -7.35 -2.80 -11.27
C ALA A 24 -7.00 -1.30 -11.29
N SER A 25 -5.86 -0.92 -10.72
CA SER A 25 -5.43 0.47 -10.58
C SER A 25 -5.24 1.17 -11.95
N ILE A 26 -4.87 0.44 -12.99
CA ILE A 26 -4.64 0.93 -14.35
C ILE A 26 -5.85 1.71 -14.90
N GLY A 27 -7.08 1.28 -14.58
CA GLY A 27 -8.29 1.98 -15.07
C GLY A 27 -9.02 2.80 -14.01
N PHE A 28 -8.68 2.60 -12.74
CA PHE A 28 -9.36 3.20 -11.61
C PHE A 28 -8.72 4.53 -11.20
N VAL A 29 -7.40 4.57 -11.12
CA VAL A 29 -6.63 5.76 -10.69
C VAL A 29 -6.84 6.94 -11.63
N ASP A 30 -6.84 6.69 -12.95
CA ASP A 30 -7.07 7.74 -13.95
C ASP A 30 -8.47 8.36 -13.87
N ARG A 31 -9.47 7.60 -13.40
CA ARG A 31 -10.85 8.09 -13.26
C ARG A 31 -11.07 8.93 -12.00
N ILE A 32 -10.48 8.50 -10.88
CA ILE A 32 -10.68 9.14 -9.56
C ILE A 32 -9.65 10.24 -9.32
N GLY A 33 -8.50 10.15 -9.97
CA GLY A 33 -7.38 11.05 -9.78
C GLY A 33 -6.44 10.62 -8.64
N TYR A 34 -5.17 10.96 -8.80
CA TYR A 34 -4.08 10.52 -7.91
C TYR A 34 -4.26 10.96 -6.46
N ARG A 35 -4.72 12.19 -6.22
CA ARG A 35 -4.96 12.69 -4.85
C ARG A 35 -6.01 11.87 -4.11
N ALA A 36 -7.16 11.64 -4.73
CA ALA A 36 -8.24 10.88 -4.12
C ALA A 36 -7.83 9.42 -3.89
N SER A 37 -7.10 8.83 -4.85
CA SER A 37 -6.57 7.48 -4.75
C SER A 37 -5.54 7.35 -3.60
N MET A 38 -4.64 8.34 -3.43
CA MET A 38 -3.68 8.36 -2.31
C MET A 38 -4.38 8.46 -0.95
N ILE A 39 -5.38 9.33 -0.82
CA ILE A 39 -6.16 9.46 0.42
C ILE A 39 -6.91 8.17 0.70
N LEU A 40 -7.56 7.58 -0.31
CA LEU A 40 -8.26 6.30 -0.17
C LEU A 40 -7.31 5.18 0.26
N ALA A 41 -6.13 5.09 -0.35
CA ALA A 41 -5.13 4.09 -0.02
C ALA A 41 -4.69 4.17 1.45
N HIS A 42 -4.40 5.38 1.94
CA HIS A 42 -4.05 5.59 3.35
C HIS A 42 -5.22 5.29 4.29
N ALA A 43 -6.44 5.67 3.91
CA ALA A 43 -7.64 5.36 4.69
C ALA A 43 -7.87 3.85 4.80
N MET A 44 -7.72 3.11 3.71
CA MET A 44 -7.85 1.64 3.70
C MET A 44 -6.74 0.97 4.52
N ALA A 45 -5.49 1.43 4.40
CA ALA A 45 -4.38 0.92 5.19
C ALA A 45 -4.61 1.14 6.69
N ALA A 46 -5.03 2.34 7.09
CA ALA A 46 -5.35 2.66 8.48
C ALA A 46 -6.54 1.83 8.99
N ALA A 47 -7.63 1.77 8.22
CA ALA A 47 -8.82 1.00 8.57
C ALA A 47 -8.47 -0.49 8.76
N GLY A 48 -7.69 -1.06 7.84
CA GLY A 48 -7.27 -2.46 7.93
C GLY A 48 -6.46 -2.75 9.20
N LEU A 49 -5.51 -1.87 9.56
CA LEU A 49 -4.72 -2.01 10.80
C LEU A 49 -5.59 -1.89 12.06
N ILE A 50 -6.57 -0.98 12.07
CA ILE A 50 -7.51 -0.84 13.20
C ILE A 50 -8.41 -2.07 13.27
N LEU A 51 -9.00 -2.49 12.16
CA LEU A 51 -9.89 -3.65 12.09
C LEU A 51 -9.17 -4.95 12.46
N LEU A 52 -7.88 -5.05 12.20
CA LEU A 52 -7.05 -6.17 12.65
C LEU A 52 -7.11 -6.36 14.17
N THR A 53 -7.28 -5.30 14.94
CA THR A 53 -7.37 -5.34 16.40
C THR A 53 -8.75 -5.66 16.93
N VAL A 54 -9.81 -5.47 16.13
CA VAL A 54 -11.21 -5.55 16.55
C VAL A 54 -11.92 -6.77 15.96
N LEU A 55 -11.82 -6.98 14.65
CA LEU A 55 -12.60 -8.02 13.96
C LEU A 55 -12.39 -9.45 14.47
N PRO A 56 -11.14 -9.87 14.82
CA PRO A 56 -10.92 -11.21 15.34
C PRO A 56 -11.65 -11.51 16.66
N GLU A 57 -12.04 -10.48 17.40
CA GLU A 57 -12.77 -10.61 18.66
C GLU A 57 -14.29 -10.46 18.50
N CYS A 58 -14.72 -9.72 17.47
CA CYS A 58 -16.13 -9.46 17.21
C CYS A 58 -16.81 -10.56 16.38
N LEU A 59 -16.03 -11.32 15.61
CA LEU A 59 -16.57 -12.39 14.76
C LEU A 59 -16.45 -13.75 15.44
N GLY A 60 -17.40 -14.63 15.15
CA GLY A 60 -17.43 -15.99 15.71
C GLY A 60 -16.21 -16.85 15.34
N ASP A 61 -15.57 -16.59 14.19
CA ASP A 61 -14.29 -17.16 13.81
C ASP A 61 -13.23 -16.04 13.72
N PRO A 62 -12.24 -16.02 14.63
CA PRO A 62 -11.17 -15.05 14.63
C PRO A 62 -10.36 -15.03 13.31
N PHE A 63 -10.25 -16.16 12.62
CA PHE A 63 -9.51 -16.25 11.37
C PHE A 63 -10.21 -15.49 10.23
N VAL A 64 -11.53 -15.55 10.18
CA VAL A 64 -12.31 -14.75 9.21
C VAL A 64 -12.14 -13.26 9.48
N GLY A 65 -12.11 -12.86 10.75
CA GLY A 65 -11.81 -11.47 11.14
C GLY A 65 -10.44 -11.01 10.64
N LEU A 66 -9.42 -11.85 10.78
CA LEU A 66 -8.08 -11.59 10.26
C LEU A 66 -8.07 -11.46 8.74
N LEU A 67 -8.76 -12.36 8.02
CA LEU A 67 -8.84 -12.32 6.55
C LEU A 67 -9.46 -11.01 6.06
N ILE A 68 -10.57 -10.57 6.66
CA ILE A 68 -11.23 -9.32 6.28
C ILE A 68 -10.32 -8.11 6.55
N ALA A 69 -9.70 -8.06 7.71
CA ALA A 69 -8.78 -6.98 8.06
C ALA A 69 -7.57 -6.92 7.11
N VAL A 70 -6.98 -8.08 6.81
CA VAL A 70 -5.86 -8.21 5.86
C VAL A 70 -6.29 -7.80 4.45
N MET A 71 -7.49 -8.16 4.00
CA MET A 71 -8.01 -7.74 2.69
C MET A 71 -8.06 -6.21 2.59
N ILE A 72 -8.62 -5.54 3.60
CA ILE A 72 -8.74 -4.09 3.62
C ILE A 72 -7.35 -3.42 3.66
N TYR A 73 -6.45 -3.93 4.50
CA TYR A 73 -5.07 -3.48 4.57
C TYR A 73 -4.32 -3.69 3.24
N ALA A 74 -4.48 -4.85 2.60
CA ALA A 74 -3.83 -5.20 1.36
C ALA A 74 -4.28 -4.31 0.18
N ILE A 75 -5.57 -3.93 0.13
CA ILE A 75 -6.08 -2.96 -0.85
C ILE A 75 -5.36 -1.61 -0.67
N GLY A 76 -5.25 -1.13 0.57
CA GLY A 76 -4.52 0.12 0.86
C GLY A 76 -3.05 0.03 0.47
N GLY A 77 -2.37 -1.07 0.85
CA GLY A 77 -0.96 -1.31 0.55
C GLY A 77 -0.67 -1.38 -0.95
N GLY A 78 -1.45 -2.17 -1.71
CA GLY A 78 -1.32 -2.28 -3.16
C GLY A 78 -1.53 -0.93 -3.87
N LEU A 79 -2.58 -0.18 -3.50
CA LEU A 79 -2.78 1.16 -4.06
C LEU A 79 -1.59 2.09 -3.78
N LEU A 80 -1.01 2.08 -2.57
CA LEU A 80 0.16 2.90 -2.26
C LEU A 80 1.37 2.51 -3.10
N GLU A 81 1.60 1.22 -3.28
CA GLU A 81 2.72 0.70 -4.07
C GLU A 81 2.68 1.20 -5.52
N VAL A 82 1.50 1.17 -6.15
CA VAL A 82 1.31 1.65 -7.52
C VAL A 82 1.38 3.18 -7.62
N LEU A 83 0.86 3.91 -6.63
CA LEU A 83 0.69 5.37 -6.72
C LEU A 83 1.95 6.16 -6.37
N VAL A 84 2.81 5.64 -5.48
CA VAL A 84 3.93 6.43 -4.95
C VAL A 84 4.98 6.73 -6.03
N SER A 85 5.32 5.75 -6.86
CA SER A 85 6.33 5.92 -7.91
C SER A 85 5.95 6.99 -8.94
N PRO A 86 4.76 6.95 -9.57
CA PRO A 86 4.32 8.01 -10.49
C PRO A 86 4.26 9.40 -9.85
N VAL A 87 3.80 9.48 -8.59
CA VAL A 87 3.74 10.76 -7.87
C VAL A 87 5.12 11.36 -7.65
N VAL A 88 6.13 10.54 -7.31
CA VAL A 88 7.51 10.99 -7.17
C VAL A 88 8.12 11.38 -8.52
N GLU A 89 7.81 10.62 -9.58
CA GLU A 89 8.28 10.91 -10.93
C GLU A 89 7.71 12.22 -11.49
N ALA A 90 6.47 12.56 -11.14
CA ALA A 90 5.82 13.82 -11.53
C ALA A 90 6.34 15.04 -10.74
N CYS A 91 7.07 14.84 -9.64
CA CYS A 91 7.63 15.95 -8.88
C CYS A 91 8.59 16.78 -9.76
N PRO A 92 8.48 18.13 -9.72
CA PRO A 92 9.40 19.00 -10.43
C PRO A 92 10.80 18.91 -9.79
N THR A 93 11.67 18.10 -10.39
CA THR A 93 13.05 17.93 -9.96
C THR A 93 13.96 17.77 -11.18
N ASP A 94 15.16 18.37 -11.11
CA ASP A 94 16.18 18.27 -12.17
C ASP A 94 16.82 16.87 -12.25
N ASN A 95 16.63 16.04 -11.23
CA ASN A 95 17.22 14.71 -11.16
C ASN A 95 16.19 13.66 -10.70
N LYS A 96 15.39 13.19 -11.64
CA LYS A 96 14.35 12.18 -11.40
C LYS A 96 14.92 10.83 -10.96
N GLU A 97 16.06 10.42 -11.52
CA GLU A 97 16.74 9.18 -11.16
C GLU A 97 17.14 9.15 -9.70
N LYS A 98 17.67 10.27 -9.20
CA LYS A 98 18.03 10.42 -7.79
C LYS A 98 16.80 10.38 -6.89
N ALA A 99 15.70 11.01 -7.28
CA ALA A 99 14.46 10.99 -6.52
C ALA A 99 13.90 9.56 -6.42
N MET A 100 13.88 8.81 -7.53
CA MET A 100 13.44 7.42 -7.54
C MET A 100 14.36 6.49 -6.73
N SER A 101 15.67 6.66 -6.86
CA SER A 101 16.65 5.92 -6.05
C SER A 101 16.47 6.17 -4.55
N LEU A 102 16.17 7.41 -4.18
CA LEU A 102 15.91 7.79 -2.80
C LEU A 102 14.60 7.16 -2.30
N LEU A 103 13.55 7.15 -3.12
CA LEU A 103 12.28 6.49 -2.80
C LEU A 103 12.49 5.01 -2.46
N HIS A 104 13.19 4.27 -3.32
CA HIS A 104 13.48 2.86 -3.07
C HIS A 104 14.36 2.63 -1.84
N SER A 105 15.31 3.52 -1.59
CA SER A 105 16.13 3.48 -0.38
C SER A 105 15.28 3.68 0.87
N PHE A 106 14.37 4.64 0.88
CA PHE A 106 13.46 4.86 2.00
C PHE A 106 12.51 3.68 2.21
N TYR A 107 12.06 3.03 1.14
CA TYR A 107 11.25 1.82 1.24
C TYR A 107 11.99 0.71 1.99
N CYS A 108 13.26 0.45 1.63
CA CYS A 108 14.09 -0.54 2.32
C CYS A 108 14.34 -0.16 3.78
N TRP A 109 14.71 1.10 4.05
CA TRP A 109 14.92 1.58 5.42
C TRP A 109 13.64 1.55 6.25
N GLY A 110 12.50 1.85 5.64
CA GLY A 110 11.18 1.72 6.27
C GLY A 110 10.90 0.30 6.72
N HIS A 111 11.17 -0.69 5.87
CA HIS A 111 11.03 -2.11 6.22
C HIS A 111 11.91 -2.50 7.42
N VAL A 112 13.19 -2.14 7.39
CA VAL A 112 14.12 -2.38 8.50
C VAL A 112 13.62 -1.71 9.78
N GLY A 113 13.18 -0.44 9.67
CA GLY A 113 12.66 0.33 10.80
C GLY A 113 11.43 -0.33 11.43
N VAL A 114 10.45 -0.74 10.62
CA VAL A 114 9.24 -1.43 11.11
C VAL A 114 9.59 -2.73 11.84
N VAL A 115 10.50 -3.54 11.28
CA VAL A 115 10.90 -4.81 11.91
C VAL A 115 11.62 -4.56 13.23
N LEU A 116 12.58 -3.63 13.26
CA LEU A 116 13.35 -3.32 14.48
C LEU A 116 12.46 -2.74 15.58
N LEU A 117 11.64 -1.75 15.26
CA LEU A 117 10.76 -1.11 16.24
C LEU A 117 9.69 -2.07 16.76
N SER A 118 9.11 -2.89 15.89
CA SER A 118 8.14 -3.90 16.31
C SER A 118 8.79 -4.96 17.20
N THR A 119 9.99 -5.44 16.84
CA THR A 119 10.75 -6.39 17.65
C THR A 119 11.10 -5.83 19.02
N LEU A 120 11.59 -4.59 19.06
CA LEU A 120 11.89 -3.89 20.30
C LEU A 120 10.66 -3.71 21.18
N PHE A 121 9.54 -3.29 20.58
CA PHE A 121 8.27 -3.16 21.30
C PHE A 121 7.84 -4.48 21.93
N PHE A 122 7.86 -5.58 21.19
CA PHE A 122 7.47 -6.89 21.73
C PHE A 122 8.44 -7.40 22.79
N ARG A 123 9.71 -7.04 22.69
CA ARG A 123 10.69 -7.38 23.70
C ARG A 123 10.47 -6.66 25.04
N ILE A 124 10.03 -5.40 24.99
CA ILE A 124 9.80 -4.56 26.17
C ILE A 124 8.39 -4.76 26.73
N CYS A 125 7.38 -4.70 25.85
CA CYS A 125 5.97 -4.70 26.26
C CYS A 125 5.33 -6.09 26.24
N GLY A 126 6.00 -7.09 25.66
CA GLY A 126 5.46 -8.44 25.52
C GLY A 126 4.52 -8.58 24.31
N ILE A 127 4.43 -9.79 23.79
CA ILE A 127 3.66 -10.14 22.59
C ILE A 127 2.14 -9.98 22.79
N ALA A 128 1.66 -10.06 24.04
CA ALA A 128 0.25 -9.86 24.37
C ALA A 128 -0.27 -8.47 23.99
N ASN A 129 0.61 -7.48 23.88
CA ASN A 129 0.30 -6.09 23.58
C ASN A 129 0.31 -5.78 22.06
N TRP A 130 0.27 -6.79 21.20
CA TRP A 130 0.32 -6.64 19.74
C TRP A 130 -0.72 -5.68 19.15
N LYS A 131 -1.89 -5.56 19.78
CA LYS A 131 -2.94 -4.63 19.36
C LYS A 131 -2.50 -3.16 19.44
N TYR A 132 -1.81 -2.80 20.55
CA TYR A 132 -1.28 -1.44 20.69
C TYR A 132 -0.23 -1.15 19.60
N MET A 133 0.58 -2.14 19.25
CA MET A 133 1.55 -2.02 18.16
C MET A 133 0.85 -1.76 16.82
N ALA A 134 -0.20 -2.51 16.51
CA ALA A 134 -0.98 -2.32 15.28
C ALA A 134 -1.63 -0.91 15.24
N LEU A 135 -2.14 -0.41 16.36
CA LEU A 135 -2.71 0.93 16.46
C LEU A 135 -1.64 2.03 16.30
N VAL A 136 -0.45 1.83 16.87
CA VAL A 136 0.68 2.76 16.66
C VAL A 136 1.05 2.84 15.17
N TRP A 137 1.13 1.70 14.49
CA TRP A 137 1.39 1.69 13.04
C TRP A 137 0.24 2.30 12.23
N ALA A 138 -1.01 2.22 12.69
CA ALA A 138 -2.14 2.86 12.02
C ALA A 138 -2.07 4.41 12.05
N LEU A 139 -1.36 5.00 13.01
CA LEU A 139 -1.17 6.46 13.07
C LEU A 139 -0.41 7.00 11.85
N ILE A 140 0.51 6.23 11.28
CA ILE A 140 1.30 6.65 10.12
C ILE A 140 0.41 6.88 8.89
N PRO A 141 -0.38 5.90 8.41
CA PRO A 141 -1.26 6.15 7.29
C PRO A 141 -2.35 7.18 7.59
N ILE A 142 -2.84 7.31 8.83
CA ILE A 142 -3.76 8.38 9.20
C ILE A 142 -3.11 9.75 9.01
N ALA A 143 -1.91 9.95 9.55
CA ALA A 143 -1.17 11.21 9.43
C ALA A 143 -0.86 11.53 7.96
N ASN A 144 -0.41 10.55 7.19
CA ASN A 144 -0.12 10.71 5.77
C ASN A 144 -1.39 11.00 4.96
N GLY A 145 -2.51 10.32 5.24
CA GLY A 145 -3.79 10.57 4.58
C GLY A 145 -4.25 12.02 4.80
N ILE A 146 -4.14 12.54 6.01
CA ILE A 146 -4.43 13.94 6.33
C ILE A 146 -3.46 14.87 5.60
N PHE A 147 -2.17 14.53 5.57
CA PHE A 147 -1.15 15.33 4.88
C PHE A 147 -1.44 15.44 3.37
N PHE A 148 -1.82 14.33 2.72
CA PHE A 148 -2.16 14.32 1.29
C PHE A 148 -3.43 15.11 0.93
N THR A 149 -4.27 15.48 1.89
CA THR A 149 -5.38 16.42 1.63
C THR A 149 -4.88 17.83 1.33
N ARG A 150 -3.67 18.19 1.77
CA ARG A 150 -3.14 19.57 1.72
C ARG A 150 -1.91 19.73 0.83
N VAL A 151 -1.16 18.67 0.59
CA VAL A 151 0.05 18.70 -0.24
C VAL A 151 -0.31 18.88 -1.71
N PRO A 152 0.32 19.81 -2.45
CA PRO A 152 0.15 19.87 -3.90
C PRO A 152 0.74 18.61 -4.55
N ILE A 153 -0.03 17.96 -5.40
CA ILE A 153 0.43 16.86 -6.25
C ILE A 153 0.55 17.42 -7.66
N ALA A 154 1.73 17.27 -8.27
CA ALA A 154 1.96 17.68 -9.64
C ALA A 154 1.07 16.86 -10.60
N PRO A 155 0.53 17.46 -11.67
CA PRO A 155 -0.24 16.73 -12.68
C PRO A 155 0.67 15.67 -13.33
N LEU A 156 0.16 14.45 -13.43
CA LEU A 156 0.87 13.33 -14.03
C LEU A 156 0.63 13.20 -15.53
N LEU A 157 -0.46 13.80 -16.00
CA LEU A 157 -0.82 13.86 -17.43
C LEU A 157 -0.95 15.34 -17.83
N ASP A 158 -0.41 15.69 -18.98
CA ASP A 158 -0.66 16.99 -19.58
C ASP A 158 -2.14 17.11 -19.98
N GLU A 159 -2.68 18.35 -19.96
CA GLU A 159 -4.07 18.60 -20.31
C GLU A 159 -4.35 18.10 -21.74
N GLY A 160 -5.06 16.97 -21.85
CA GLY A 160 -5.43 16.34 -23.12
C GLY A 160 -4.81 14.98 -23.40
N GLU A 161 -3.84 14.51 -22.64
CA GLU A 161 -3.34 13.15 -22.73
C GLU A 161 -4.29 12.16 -22.05
N LYS A 162 -4.67 11.11 -22.80
CA LYS A 162 -5.41 9.98 -22.24
C LYS A 162 -4.43 8.99 -21.63
N GLY A 163 -4.66 8.56 -20.40
CA GLY A 163 -3.89 7.49 -19.77
C GLY A 163 -3.83 6.22 -20.62
N LEU A 164 -2.74 5.48 -20.49
CA LEU A 164 -2.52 4.23 -21.21
C LEU A 164 -3.62 3.21 -20.85
N THR A 165 -4.33 2.72 -21.85
CA THR A 165 -5.28 1.61 -21.65
C THR A 165 -4.55 0.28 -21.59
N MET A 166 -5.12 -0.70 -20.87
CA MET A 166 -4.60 -2.07 -20.78
C MET A 166 -4.27 -2.66 -22.17
N GLY A 167 -5.06 -2.36 -23.19
CA GLY A 167 -4.81 -2.76 -24.57
C GLY A 167 -3.53 -2.14 -25.15
N CYS A 168 -3.21 -0.92 -24.79
CA CYS A 168 -2.01 -0.22 -25.24
C CYS A 168 -0.75 -0.82 -24.60
N LEU A 169 -0.79 -1.18 -23.33
CA LEU A 169 0.31 -1.85 -22.60
C LEU A 169 0.63 -3.23 -23.17
N LEU A 170 -0.38 -3.99 -23.57
CA LEU A 170 -0.19 -5.30 -24.19
C LEU A 170 0.36 -5.21 -25.62
N TYR A 171 0.09 -4.10 -26.33
CA TYR A 171 0.51 -3.91 -27.73
C TYR A 171 1.88 -3.24 -27.87
N THR A 172 2.34 -2.49 -26.85
CA THR A 172 3.63 -1.78 -26.86
C THR A 172 4.77 -2.56 -26.22
N SER A 173 4.55 -3.81 -25.83
CA SER A 173 5.65 -4.71 -25.44
C SER A 173 6.57 -4.90 -26.66
N PRO A 174 7.86 -4.50 -26.59
CA PRO A 174 8.77 -4.65 -27.72
C PRO A 174 8.84 -6.12 -28.13
N SER A 175 8.54 -6.36 -29.41
CA SER A 175 8.69 -7.69 -30.00
C SER A 175 10.17 -8.10 -29.97
N PRO A 176 10.52 -9.35 -29.58
CA PRO A 176 11.90 -9.83 -29.64
C PRO A 176 12.49 -9.86 -31.06
N ARG A 177 11.74 -9.38 -32.07
CA ARG A 177 12.15 -9.38 -33.47
C ARG A 177 12.74 -8.06 -33.98
N ASP A 178 12.77 -7.02 -33.13
CA ASP A 178 13.27 -5.69 -33.52
C ASP A 178 14.70 -5.43 -32.98
N GLY A 179 15.48 -6.48 -32.77
CA GLY A 179 16.91 -6.47 -32.44
C GLY A 179 17.75 -7.19 -33.46
#